data_9595850291c32967b51cf30cba6d8626
#
_entry.id   9595850291c32967b51cf30cba6d8626
#
_cell.length_a   1.000
_cell.length_b   1.000
_cell.length_c   1.000
_cell.angle_alpha   90.00
_cell.angle_beta   90.00
_cell.angle_gamma   90.00
#
_symmetry.space_group_name_H-M   'P 1'
#
loop_
_entity.id
_entity.type
_entity.pdbx_description
1 polymer ?
#
loop_
_entity_poly.entity_id
_entity_poly.type
_entity_poly.pdbx_seq_one_letter_code
_entity_poly.pdbx_strand_id
1 'polypeptide(L)'
;MKKTSLVMACLVGLALLASCKKDVQPTINLLVGDGYLTENAEIYTAKEYTIGYVLNGEKLTEVEIVISLDGEFVSSSSLSLDQPNTYSATFPISSDNTGTLTIRGTVTDAKGHTATTSTTVTCIEQPNAKFLGNYEGNALITGNLNIIPSNMDTIPQELQDEPIAVKLHIASGDDVDEVIATVTINDQESPNLINGTVEGNKVTFEAINAPFNLDYEYNGMNINIPLDMTYDITGTLNNGTLGLEGGCKGNGTFNVFIFSGSVDLDGSIGGSLTKTE
;
A
#
# COMPACT_ATOMS: atom_id res chain seq x y z
N MET A 1 38.47 44.37 67.83
CA MET A 1 38.73 43.47 66.71
C MET A 1 37.82 42.25 66.68
N LYS A 2 36.46 42.38 66.79
CA LYS A 2 35.51 41.27 66.75
C LYS A 2 34.32 41.45 65.72
N LYS A 3 34.26 42.61 65.06
CA LYS A 3 33.14 42.89 64.11
C LYS A 3 33.48 42.62 62.63
N THR A 4 34.74 42.55 62.26
CA THR A 4 35.17 42.29 60.86
C THR A 4 35.12 40.81 60.51
N SER A 5 35.24 39.88 61.46
CA SER A 5 35.18 38.43 61.18
C SER A 5 33.79 37.91 60.87
N LEU A 6 32.73 38.54 61.39
CA LEU A 6 31.32 38.12 61.15
C LEU A 6 30.82 38.52 59.78
N VAL A 7 31.22 39.67 59.25
CA VAL A 7 30.83 40.15 57.91
C VAL A 7 31.46 39.29 56.81
N MET A 8 32.72 38.88 57.04
CA MET A 8 33.42 38.03 56.04
C MET A 8 32.84 36.60 55.99
N ALA A 9 32.39 36.04 57.10
CA ALA A 9 31.73 34.73 57.15
C ALA A 9 30.36 34.76 56.49
N CYS A 10 29.56 35.85 56.58
CA CYS A 10 28.29 36.00 55.87
C CYS A 10 28.47 36.18 54.36
N LEU A 11 29.50 36.90 53.90
CA LEU A 11 29.79 37.07 52.48
C LEU A 11 30.24 35.77 51.82
N VAL A 12 31.03 34.93 52.48
CA VAL A 12 31.42 33.60 51.97
C VAL A 12 30.23 32.65 51.98
N GLY A 13 29.35 32.70 52.98
CA GLY A 13 28.13 31.91 53.04
C GLY A 13 27.09 32.28 51.92
N LEU A 14 26.94 33.58 51.60
CA LEU A 14 26.09 34.01 50.48
C LEU A 14 26.70 33.66 49.15
N ALA A 15 28.00 33.66 48.95
CA ALA A 15 28.65 33.24 47.70
C ALA A 15 28.50 31.75 47.45
N LEU A 16 28.44 30.91 48.47
CA LEU A 16 28.21 29.47 48.36
C LEU A 16 26.73 29.12 48.06
N LEU A 17 25.78 29.97 48.48
CA LEU A 17 24.36 29.78 48.17
C LEU A 17 23.98 30.24 46.74
N ALA A 18 24.79 31.12 46.11
CA ALA A 18 24.53 31.56 44.73
C ALA A 18 25.07 30.60 43.66
N SER A 19 25.74 29.49 44.05
CA SER A 19 26.42 28.58 43.14
C SER A 19 25.68 27.28 42.84
N CYS A 20 24.50 27.04 43.41
CA CYS A 20 23.68 25.89 43.01
C CYS A 20 22.72 26.29 41.90
N LYS A 21 23.21 26.59 40.68
CA LYS A 21 22.38 26.40 39.51
C LYS A 21 22.07 24.91 39.46
N LYS A 22 20.81 24.58 39.70
CA LYS A 22 20.31 23.21 39.51
C LYS A 22 20.60 22.81 38.08
N ASP A 23 21.44 21.82 37.85
CA ASP A 23 21.72 21.31 36.54
C ASP A 23 20.40 20.83 35.92
N VAL A 24 19.98 21.48 34.85
CA VAL A 24 18.74 21.11 34.12
C VAL A 24 19.10 19.93 33.22
N GLN A 25 18.60 18.77 33.59
CA GLN A 25 18.72 17.57 32.75
C GLN A 25 17.87 17.70 31.48
N PRO A 26 18.35 17.23 30.34
CA PRO A 26 17.52 17.19 29.11
C PRO A 26 16.33 16.27 29.32
N THR A 27 15.26 16.50 28.51
CA THR A 27 14.09 15.63 28.44
C THR A 27 13.73 15.41 27.00
N ILE A 28 13.20 14.24 26.69
CA ILE A 28 12.69 13.85 25.39
C ILE A 28 11.32 13.20 25.55
N ASN A 29 10.33 13.70 24.84
CA ASN A 29 8.97 13.18 24.86
C ASN A 29 8.49 12.95 23.43
N LEU A 30 7.67 11.93 23.23
CA LEU A 30 7.03 11.68 21.95
C LEU A 30 6.12 12.86 21.58
N LEU A 31 6.24 13.35 20.34
CA LEU A 31 5.32 14.32 19.77
C LEU A 31 4.05 13.59 19.31
N VAL A 32 2.92 13.93 19.93
CA VAL A 32 1.62 13.33 19.63
C VAL A 32 0.80 14.30 18.79
N GLY A 33 0.20 13.81 17.70
CA GLY A 33 -0.64 14.61 16.80
C GLY A 33 -0.82 13.91 15.45
N ASP A 34 -1.67 14.50 14.60
CA ASP A 34 -1.92 13.97 13.27
C ASP A 34 -0.61 13.89 12.44
N GLY A 35 -0.39 12.75 11.82
CA GLY A 35 0.80 12.50 10.98
C GLY A 35 2.03 11.97 11.73
N TYR A 36 1.97 11.77 13.06
CA TYR A 36 3.06 11.18 13.82
C TYR A 36 2.70 9.81 14.38
N LEU A 37 3.70 8.91 14.39
CA LEU A 37 3.57 7.62 15.06
C LEU A 37 3.33 7.78 16.55
N THR A 38 2.38 7.02 17.05
CA THR A 38 2.07 6.90 18.47
C THR A 38 2.53 5.55 19.03
N GLU A 39 2.57 5.42 20.35
CA GLU A 39 2.86 4.15 21.00
C GLU A 39 1.82 3.08 20.60
N ASN A 40 2.30 1.86 20.30
CA ASN A 40 1.50 0.71 19.87
C ASN A 40 0.72 0.92 18.55
N ALA A 41 1.12 1.86 17.69
CA ALA A 41 0.55 2.01 16.37
C ALA A 41 0.84 0.77 15.50
N GLU A 42 -0.05 0.47 14.57
CA GLU A 42 0.22 -0.45 13.47
C GLU A 42 0.73 0.33 12.27
N ILE A 43 1.77 -0.17 11.63
CA ILE A 43 2.34 0.37 10.40
C ILE A 43 2.46 -0.75 9.37
N TYR A 44 2.53 -0.39 8.10
CA TYR A 44 2.69 -1.36 7.01
C TYR A 44 4.14 -1.44 6.54
N THR A 45 4.56 -2.63 6.10
CA THR A 45 5.85 -2.82 5.42
C THR A 45 5.98 -1.91 4.19
N ALA A 46 7.22 -1.50 3.87
CA ALA A 46 7.57 -0.69 2.70
C ALA A 46 6.86 0.68 2.60
N LYS A 47 6.18 1.13 3.66
CA LYS A 47 5.57 2.47 3.75
C LYS A 47 6.34 3.33 4.75
N GLU A 48 6.56 4.62 4.41
CA GLU A 48 7.23 5.57 5.28
C GLU A 48 6.23 6.26 6.20
N TYR A 49 6.61 6.36 7.47
CA TYR A 49 5.89 7.05 8.54
C TYR A 49 6.82 8.05 9.21
N THR A 50 6.26 8.96 10.00
CA THR A 50 7.06 9.96 10.73
C THR A 50 6.91 9.78 12.23
N ILE A 51 8.03 9.71 12.96
CA ILE A 51 8.04 9.85 14.42
C ILE A 51 8.55 11.23 14.79
N GLY A 52 7.95 11.85 15.80
CA GLY A 52 8.35 13.16 16.30
C GLY A 52 8.71 13.15 17.77
N TYR A 53 9.61 14.05 18.17
CA TYR A 53 10.02 14.24 19.55
C TYR A 53 10.03 15.71 19.93
N VAL A 54 9.59 16.03 21.14
CA VAL A 54 9.77 17.34 21.79
C VAL A 54 10.91 17.21 22.78
N LEU A 55 11.95 18.01 22.57
CA LEU A 55 13.20 18.04 23.33
C LEU A 55 13.23 19.31 24.15
N ASN A 56 13.60 19.21 25.46
CA ASN A 56 13.84 20.37 26.31
C ASN A 56 15.10 20.13 27.13
N GLY A 57 15.88 21.19 27.36
CA GLY A 57 17.14 21.13 28.12
C GLY A 57 17.92 22.41 27.99
N GLU A 58 19.13 22.46 28.54
CA GLU A 58 20.09 23.55 28.34
C GLU A 58 21.07 23.18 27.25
N LYS A 59 21.11 23.95 26.14
CA LYS A 59 22.10 23.80 25.06
C LYS A 59 22.15 22.36 24.52
N LEU A 60 21.03 21.92 23.98
CA LEU A 60 20.93 20.60 23.33
C LEU A 60 21.88 20.51 22.12
N THR A 61 22.61 19.41 22.00
CA THR A 61 23.65 19.23 20.98
C THR A 61 23.32 18.19 19.96
N GLU A 62 22.53 17.15 20.34
CA GLU A 62 22.22 16.06 19.47
C GLU A 62 20.92 15.37 19.89
N VAL A 63 20.20 14.87 18.91
CA VAL A 63 19.18 13.84 19.10
C VAL A 63 19.48 12.67 18.17
N GLU A 64 19.48 11.47 18.72
CA GLU A 64 19.67 10.21 17.99
C GLU A 64 18.45 9.34 18.13
N ILE A 65 18.07 8.65 17.05
CA ILE A 65 17.14 7.53 17.09
C ILE A 65 17.86 6.23 16.72
N VAL A 66 17.48 5.15 17.41
CA VAL A 66 17.90 3.78 17.11
C VAL A 66 16.64 2.94 16.91
N ILE A 67 16.59 2.22 15.78
CA ILE A 67 15.48 1.36 15.40
C ILE A 67 15.94 -0.09 15.50
N SER A 68 15.14 -0.91 16.17
CA SER A 68 15.34 -2.36 16.28
C SER A 68 14.04 -3.08 15.87
N LEU A 69 14.16 -4.22 15.18
CA LEU A 69 13.07 -5.10 14.85
C LEU A 69 13.21 -6.39 15.65
N ASP A 70 12.21 -6.74 16.46
CA ASP A 70 12.22 -7.91 17.36
C ASP A 70 13.48 -8.02 18.23
N GLY A 71 14.03 -6.84 18.62
CA GLY A 71 15.24 -6.71 19.42
C GLY A 71 16.56 -6.64 18.63
N GLU A 72 16.57 -6.94 17.34
CA GLU A 72 17.73 -6.84 16.47
C GLU A 72 17.88 -5.43 15.88
N PHE A 73 19.10 -4.90 15.88
CA PHE A 73 19.40 -3.57 15.32
C PHE A 73 19.07 -3.51 13.82
N VAL A 74 18.33 -2.48 13.42
CA VAL A 74 18.01 -2.20 11.99
C VAL A 74 18.78 -0.99 11.50
N SER A 75 18.62 0.17 12.16
CA SER A 75 19.22 1.42 11.72
C SER A 75 19.34 2.43 12.86
N SER A 76 20.14 3.47 12.64
CA SER A 76 20.17 4.65 13.49
C SER A 76 20.26 5.91 12.61
N SER A 77 19.74 7.01 13.16
CA SER A 77 19.84 8.34 12.56
C SER A 77 20.06 9.37 13.66
N SER A 78 20.87 10.39 13.39
CA SER A 78 21.10 11.47 14.33
C SER A 78 20.96 12.84 13.68
N LEU A 79 20.57 13.82 14.48
CA LEU A 79 20.47 15.23 14.11
C LEU A 79 21.28 16.07 15.10
N SER A 80 22.31 16.77 14.61
CA SER A 80 23.07 17.74 15.39
C SER A 80 22.25 19.02 15.60
N LEU A 81 22.28 19.56 16.82
CA LEU A 81 21.53 20.74 17.21
C LEU A 81 22.47 21.91 17.55
N ASP A 82 22.08 23.11 17.17
CA ASP A 82 22.85 24.34 17.47
C ASP A 82 22.47 24.93 18.83
N GLN A 83 22.63 24.09 19.86
CA GLN A 83 22.45 24.42 21.27
C GLN A 83 21.10 25.10 21.64
N PRO A 84 19.95 24.73 21.06
CA PRO A 84 18.66 25.25 21.51
C PRO A 84 18.31 24.72 22.90
N ASN A 85 17.41 25.43 23.60
CA ASN A 85 16.84 24.93 24.86
C ASN A 85 15.59 24.11 24.68
N THR A 86 14.93 24.28 23.54
CA THR A 86 13.75 23.51 23.11
C THR A 86 13.84 23.25 21.61
N TYR A 87 13.53 22.04 21.20
CA TYR A 87 13.54 21.67 19.79
C TYR A 87 12.47 20.61 19.51
N SER A 88 11.93 20.62 18.29
CA SER A 88 11.08 19.52 17.80
C SER A 88 11.82 18.81 16.66
N ALA A 89 12.13 17.54 16.84
CA ALA A 89 12.80 16.71 15.85
C ALA A 89 11.84 15.71 15.25
N THR A 90 11.95 15.43 13.95
CA THR A 90 11.17 14.41 13.25
C THR A 90 12.10 13.50 12.46
N PHE A 91 11.74 12.22 12.40
CA PHE A 91 12.50 11.20 11.68
C PHE A 91 11.57 10.31 10.85
N PRO A 92 11.95 9.96 9.61
CA PRO A 92 11.25 8.96 8.85
C PRO A 92 11.49 7.56 9.43
N ILE A 93 10.45 6.74 9.42
CA ILE A 93 10.47 5.35 9.90
C ILE A 93 9.83 4.47 8.84
N SER A 94 10.53 3.43 8.41
CA SER A 94 10.02 2.38 7.53
C SER A 94 10.64 1.04 7.89
N SER A 95 9.99 -0.05 7.48
CA SER A 95 10.53 -1.41 7.59
C SER A 95 10.05 -2.24 6.39
N ASP A 96 10.93 -3.03 5.83
CA ASP A 96 10.59 -3.99 4.77
C ASP A 96 10.12 -5.34 5.35
N ASN A 97 10.25 -5.54 6.66
CA ASN A 97 9.90 -6.77 7.35
C ASN A 97 8.83 -6.53 8.40
N THR A 98 7.98 -7.53 8.58
CA THR A 98 6.99 -7.57 9.66
C THR A 98 7.63 -7.86 11.01
N GLY A 99 7.02 -7.39 12.10
CA GLY A 99 7.51 -7.61 13.47
C GLY A 99 7.26 -6.42 14.38
N THR A 100 7.85 -6.42 15.55
CA THR A 100 7.76 -5.32 16.50
C THR A 100 8.96 -4.40 16.36
N LEU A 101 8.74 -3.18 15.86
CA LEU A 101 9.75 -2.13 15.84
C LEU A 101 9.80 -1.45 17.21
N THR A 102 11.00 -1.39 17.79
CA THR A 102 11.31 -0.56 18.94
C THR A 102 12.13 0.65 18.48
N ILE A 103 11.60 1.84 18.69
CA ILE A 103 12.24 3.10 18.30
C ILE A 103 12.66 3.82 19.58
N ARG A 104 13.96 3.94 19.79
CA ARG A 104 14.55 4.60 20.95
C ARG A 104 15.14 5.93 20.54
N GLY A 105 14.60 7.02 21.11
CA GLY A 105 15.13 8.37 20.96
C GLY A 105 16.03 8.74 22.16
N THR A 106 17.18 9.34 21.88
CA THR A 106 18.12 9.84 22.89
C THR A 106 18.48 11.29 22.58
N VAL A 107 18.36 12.19 23.55
CA VAL A 107 18.81 13.59 23.43
C VAL A 107 20.02 13.82 24.34
N THR A 108 20.99 14.61 23.85
CA THR A 108 22.22 14.95 24.55
C THR A 108 22.36 16.48 24.66
N ASP A 109 22.82 16.98 25.81
CA ASP A 109 23.16 18.39 26.01
C ASP A 109 24.68 18.66 25.89
N ALA A 110 25.09 19.92 25.93
CA ALA A 110 26.48 20.34 25.81
C ALA A 110 27.36 19.90 27.01
N LYS A 111 26.79 19.43 28.09
CA LYS A 111 27.50 18.89 29.24
C LYS A 111 27.64 17.36 29.19
N GLY A 112 27.02 16.72 28.17
CA GLY A 112 27.00 15.27 28.01
C GLY A 112 25.92 14.56 28.81
N HIS A 113 24.95 15.29 29.39
CA HIS A 113 23.78 14.64 29.99
C HIS A 113 22.87 14.13 28.90
N THR A 114 22.26 13.00 29.14
CA THR A 114 21.34 12.35 28.18
C THR A 114 19.99 12.06 28.80
N ALA A 115 18.95 12.07 27.96
CA ALA A 115 17.64 11.50 28.27
C ALA A 115 17.19 10.62 27.11
N THR A 116 16.45 9.58 27.45
CA THR A 116 16.00 8.57 26.46
C THR A 116 14.53 8.30 26.64
N THR A 117 13.86 8.12 25.54
CA THR A 117 12.48 7.58 25.46
C THR A 117 12.45 6.43 24.48
N SER A 118 11.45 5.55 24.60
CA SER A 118 11.29 4.43 23.71
C SER A 118 9.80 4.25 23.37
N THR A 119 9.51 3.95 22.13
CA THR A 119 8.16 3.59 21.70
C THR A 119 8.21 2.31 20.86
N THR A 120 7.12 1.56 20.86
CA THR A 120 6.97 0.35 20.05
C THR A 120 5.85 0.53 19.06
N VAL A 121 6.04 0.01 17.85
CA VAL A 121 5.00 -0.09 16.81
C VAL A 121 5.03 -1.48 16.20
N THR A 122 3.87 -1.98 15.75
CA THR A 122 3.78 -3.27 15.08
C THR A 122 3.82 -3.06 13.58
N CYS A 123 4.81 -3.64 12.89
CA CYS A 123 4.90 -3.63 11.44
C CYS A 123 4.22 -4.88 10.88
N ILE A 124 3.20 -4.69 10.04
CA ILE A 124 2.42 -5.75 9.40
C ILE A 124 2.57 -5.68 7.88
N GLU A 125 2.33 -6.79 7.21
CA GLU A 125 2.34 -6.84 5.75
C GLU A 125 1.20 -6.01 5.15
N GLN A 126 1.46 -5.33 4.03
CA GLN A 126 0.42 -4.60 3.31
C GLN A 126 -0.68 -5.56 2.83
N PRO A 127 -1.97 -5.19 2.92
CA PRO A 127 -3.08 -6.04 2.48
C PRO A 127 -2.97 -6.50 1.03
N ASN A 128 -2.42 -5.66 0.14
CA ASN A 128 -2.25 -5.94 -1.28
C ASN A 128 -1.04 -6.84 -1.60
N ALA A 129 -0.03 -6.96 -0.72
CA ALA A 129 1.24 -7.63 -1.00
C ALA A 129 1.08 -9.08 -1.48
N LYS A 130 0.12 -9.83 -0.92
CA LYS A 130 -0.15 -11.23 -1.30
C LYS A 130 -0.68 -11.39 -2.72
N PHE A 131 -1.30 -10.33 -3.29
CA PHE A 131 -1.83 -10.33 -4.66
C PHE A 131 -0.80 -9.97 -5.71
N LEU A 132 0.32 -9.33 -5.33
CA LEU A 132 1.30 -8.83 -6.29
C LEU A 132 1.98 -9.97 -7.06
N GLY A 133 2.17 -9.78 -8.36
CA GLY A 133 2.86 -10.71 -9.24
C GLY A 133 2.08 -11.07 -10.49
N ASN A 134 2.56 -12.10 -11.19
CA ASN A 134 1.98 -12.58 -12.43
C ASN A 134 1.06 -13.77 -12.17
N TYR A 135 -0.06 -13.81 -12.87
CA TYR A 135 -1.03 -14.89 -12.81
C TYR A 135 -1.42 -15.31 -14.23
N GLU A 136 -1.50 -16.59 -14.48
CA GLU A 136 -1.91 -17.14 -15.78
C GLU A 136 -2.89 -18.30 -15.59
N GLY A 137 -3.84 -18.44 -16.53
CA GLY A 137 -4.80 -19.53 -16.51
C GLY A 137 -5.92 -19.33 -17.52
N ASN A 138 -7.00 -20.06 -17.31
CA ASN A 138 -8.18 -19.98 -18.15
C ASN A 138 -9.39 -19.55 -17.34
N ALA A 139 -10.24 -18.79 -17.99
CA ALA A 139 -11.59 -18.51 -17.53
C ALA A 139 -12.62 -18.97 -18.58
N LEU A 140 -13.85 -19.13 -18.19
CA LEU A 140 -14.96 -19.55 -19.03
C LEU A 140 -15.98 -18.41 -19.10
N ILE A 141 -16.47 -18.11 -20.29
CA ILE A 141 -17.58 -17.18 -20.50
C ILE A 141 -18.85 -18.00 -20.76
N THR A 142 -19.90 -17.69 -20.02
CA THR A 142 -21.23 -18.27 -20.19
C THR A 142 -22.25 -17.15 -20.27
N GLY A 143 -23.14 -17.16 -21.25
CA GLY A 143 -24.10 -16.07 -21.38
C GLY A 143 -25.03 -16.19 -22.59
N ASN A 144 -25.82 -15.15 -22.77
CA ASN A 144 -26.73 -15.01 -23.92
C ASN A 144 -26.09 -14.17 -25.02
N LEU A 145 -26.03 -14.71 -26.20
CA LEU A 145 -25.54 -14.08 -27.40
C LEU A 145 -26.71 -13.77 -28.31
N ASN A 146 -26.91 -12.51 -28.66
CA ASN A 146 -27.91 -12.09 -29.62
C ASN A 146 -27.23 -11.65 -30.91
N ILE A 147 -27.42 -12.41 -31.99
CA ILE A 147 -26.96 -12.03 -33.32
C ILE A 147 -28.12 -11.31 -34.01
N ILE A 148 -27.89 -10.07 -34.41
CA ILE A 148 -28.91 -9.16 -34.99
C ILE A 148 -28.53 -8.86 -36.44
N PRO A 149 -28.90 -9.72 -37.39
CA PRO A 149 -28.65 -9.48 -38.80
C PRO A 149 -29.46 -8.29 -39.32
N SER A 150 -28.92 -7.54 -40.28
CA SER A 150 -29.55 -6.32 -40.80
C SER A 150 -30.90 -6.57 -41.52
N ASN A 151 -31.14 -7.79 -41.98
CA ASN A 151 -32.31 -8.14 -42.84
C ASN A 151 -33.10 -9.37 -42.35
N MET A 152 -32.88 -9.80 -41.10
CA MET A 152 -33.55 -10.97 -40.52
C MET A 152 -33.87 -10.72 -39.05
N ASP A 153 -34.70 -11.61 -38.48
CA ASP A 153 -34.96 -11.57 -37.02
C ASP A 153 -33.72 -11.89 -36.24
N THR A 154 -33.67 -11.41 -35.01
CA THR A 154 -32.61 -11.71 -34.05
C THR A 154 -32.47 -13.21 -33.81
N ILE A 155 -31.28 -13.71 -33.88
CA ILE A 155 -30.94 -15.12 -33.63
C ILE A 155 -30.34 -15.21 -32.22
N PRO A 156 -31.12 -15.65 -31.21
CA PRO A 156 -30.61 -15.88 -29.90
C PRO A 156 -29.76 -17.15 -29.85
N GLN A 157 -28.64 -17.10 -29.18
CA GLN A 157 -27.76 -18.23 -28.91
C GLN A 157 -27.32 -18.21 -27.46
N GLU A 158 -27.01 -19.37 -26.93
CA GLU A 158 -26.42 -19.52 -25.63
C GLU A 158 -24.93 -19.83 -25.81
N LEU A 159 -24.08 -19.00 -25.20
CA LEU A 159 -22.64 -19.26 -25.08
C LEU A 159 -22.44 -20.07 -23.82
N GLN A 160 -21.92 -21.29 -23.94
CA GLN A 160 -21.69 -22.18 -22.83
C GLN A 160 -20.20 -22.49 -22.70
N ASP A 161 -19.60 -22.07 -21.55
CA ASP A 161 -18.24 -22.41 -21.16
C ASP A 161 -17.18 -22.11 -22.24
N GLU A 162 -17.33 -20.96 -22.92
CA GLU A 162 -16.34 -20.54 -23.92
C GLU A 162 -15.01 -20.21 -23.23
N PRO A 163 -13.94 -20.94 -23.53
CA PRO A 163 -12.67 -20.77 -22.84
C PRO A 163 -11.92 -19.55 -23.35
N ILE A 164 -11.40 -18.76 -22.39
CA ILE A 164 -10.49 -17.66 -22.66
C ILE A 164 -9.20 -17.84 -21.88
N ALA A 165 -8.07 -17.59 -22.51
CA ALA A 165 -6.79 -17.51 -21.83
C ALA A 165 -6.64 -16.12 -21.18
N VAL A 166 -6.29 -16.10 -19.89
CA VAL A 166 -6.13 -14.85 -19.12
C VAL A 166 -4.73 -14.79 -18.53
N LYS A 167 -4.04 -13.68 -18.77
CA LYS A 167 -2.81 -13.29 -18.07
C LYS A 167 -3.07 -11.99 -17.34
N LEU A 168 -2.67 -11.95 -16.07
CA LEU A 168 -2.88 -10.81 -15.17
C LEU A 168 -1.56 -10.50 -14.46
N HIS A 169 -1.09 -9.28 -14.58
CA HIS A 169 0.01 -8.77 -13.79
C HIS A 169 -0.52 -7.75 -12.79
N ILE A 170 -0.33 -7.99 -11.50
CA ILE A 170 -0.78 -7.12 -10.41
C ILE A 170 0.43 -6.47 -9.74
N ALA A 171 0.44 -5.16 -9.73
CA ALA A 171 1.40 -4.31 -9.03
C ALA A 171 0.72 -3.53 -7.89
N SER A 172 1.51 -2.96 -6.97
CA SER A 172 1.01 -2.09 -5.89
C SER A 172 0.41 -0.81 -6.48
N GLY A 173 -0.73 -0.38 -5.94
CA GLY A 173 -1.29 0.95 -6.17
C GLY A 173 -0.67 2.00 -5.25
N ASP A 174 -1.30 3.16 -5.16
CA ASP A 174 -0.82 4.29 -4.36
C ASP A 174 -1.06 4.06 -2.85
N ASP A 175 -2.15 3.38 -2.48
CA ASP A 175 -2.47 3.01 -1.11
C ASP A 175 -2.23 1.52 -0.83
N VAL A 176 -2.16 1.16 0.46
CA VAL A 176 -1.78 -0.19 0.94
C VAL A 176 -2.79 -1.29 0.58
N ASP A 177 -4.02 -0.92 0.28
CA ASP A 177 -5.13 -1.77 -0.16
C ASP A 177 -5.47 -1.59 -1.64
N GLU A 178 -4.69 -0.81 -2.37
CA GLU A 178 -4.85 -0.61 -3.80
C GLU A 178 -3.87 -1.46 -4.62
N VAL A 179 -4.33 -1.87 -5.79
CA VAL A 179 -3.53 -2.55 -6.80
C VAL A 179 -3.77 -1.93 -8.17
N ILE A 180 -2.77 -2.05 -9.02
CA ILE A 180 -2.84 -1.72 -10.44
C ILE A 180 -2.58 -2.99 -11.23
N ALA A 181 -3.42 -3.29 -12.23
CA ALA A 181 -3.28 -4.48 -13.03
C ALA A 181 -3.18 -4.20 -14.52
N THR A 182 -2.39 -5.03 -15.23
CA THR A 182 -2.50 -5.22 -16.67
C THR A 182 -3.13 -6.57 -16.95
N VAL A 183 -4.04 -6.62 -17.91
CA VAL A 183 -4.80 -7.82 -18.26
C VAL A 183 -4.59 -8.14 -19.74
N THR A 184 -4.31 -9.39 -20.05
CA THR A 184 -4.27 -9.91 -21.42
C THR A 184 -5.30 -11.03 -21.53
N ILE A 185 -6.20 -10.93 -22.51
CA ILE A 185 -7.23 -11.94 -22.81
C ILE A 185 -6.99 -12.45 -24.24
N ASN A 186 -6.78 -13.76 -24.40
CA ASN A 186 -6.47 -14.40 -25.70
C ASN A 186 -5.36 -13.65 -26.46
N ASP A 187 -4.25 -13.35 -25.75
CA ASP A 187 -3.08 -12.61 -26.26
C ASP A 187 -3.36 -11.15 -26.69
N GLN A 188 -4.53 -10.60 -26.33
CA GLN A 188 -4.84 -9.18 -26.52
C GLN A 188 -4.80 -8.45 -25.18
N GLU A 189 -3.90 -7.49 -25.06
CA GLU A 189 -3.72 -6.70 -23.84
C GLU A 189 -4.79 -5.60 -23.74
N SER A 190 -5.32 -5.41 -22.53
CA SER A 190 -6.18 -4.26 -22.23
C SER A 190 -5.42 -2.95 -22.47
N PRO A 191 -6.03 -1.97 -23.16
CA PRO A 191 -5.34 -0.71 -23.50
C PRO A 191 -5.03 0.17 -22.30
N ASN A 192 -5.64 -0.10 -21.15
CA ASN A 192 -5.53 0.72 -19.94
C ASN A 192 -5.04 -0.12 -18.75
N LEU A 193 -4.32 0.54 -17.84
CA LEU A 193 -4.12 0.04 -16.49
C LEU A 193 -5.48 -0.01 -15.76
N ILE A 194 -5.67 -1.04 -14.97
CA ILE A 194 -6.92 -1.30 -14.26
C ILE A 194 -6.64 -1.17 -12.77
N ASN A 195 -7.36 -0.27 -12.10
CA ASN A 195 -7.27 -0.15 -10.66
C ASN A 195 -8.09 -1.25 -9.99
N GLY A 196 -7.68 -1.61 -8.79
CA GLY A 196 -8.42 -2.55 -7.96
C GLY A 196 -8.22 -2.25 -6.49
N THR A 197 -9.18 -2.67 -5.68
CA THR A 197 -9.14 -2.55 -4.22
C THR A 197 -9.15 -3.92 -3.57
N VAL A 198 -8.38 -4.06 -2.49
CA VAL A 198 -8.19 -5.31 -1.76
C VAL A 198 -8.92 -5.26 -0.42
N GLU A 199 -9.75 -6.26 -0.16
CA GLU A 199 -10.38 -6.48 1.14
C GLU A 199 -10.21 -7.95 1.55
N GLY A 200 -9.44 -8.20 2.60
CA GLY A 200 -9.11 -9.55 3.02
C GLY A 200 -8.43 -10.35 1.89
N ASN A 201 -9.01 -11.47 1.48
CA ASN A 201 -8.52 -12.31 0.38
C ASN A 201 -9.17 -11.98 -0.98
N LYS A 202 -9.86 -10.88 -1.07
CA LYS A 202 -10.61 -10.47 -2.25
C LYS A 202 -9.99 -9.23 -2.88
N VAL A 203 -9.87 -9.20 -4.20
CA VAL A 203 -9.55 -8.02 -4.99
C VAL A 203 -10.71 -7.73 -5.93
N THR A 204 -11.19 -6.50 -5.94
CA THR A 204 -12.24 -6.03 -6.86
C THR A 204 -11.59 -5.06 -7.83
N PHE A 205 -11.65 -5.40 -9.12
CA PHE A 205 -11.11 -4.56 -10.19
C PHE A 205 -12.18 -3.59 -10.70
N GLU A 206 -11.75 -2.41 -11.14
CA GLU A 206 -12.57 -1.56 -11.98
C GLU A 206 -12.90 -2.28 -13.31
N ALA A 207 -13.90 -1.78 -14.05
CA ALA A 207 -14.33 -2.39 -15.29
C ALA A 207 -13.17 -2.58 -16.28
N ILE A 208 -12.93 -3.82 -16.69
CA ILE A 208 -11.88 -4.19 -17.64
C ILE A 208 -12.45 -4.12 -19.04
N ASN A 209 -11.86 -3.30 -19.89
CA ASN A 209 -12.22 -3.26 -21.31
C ASN A 209 -11.15 -4.01 -22.11
N ALA A 210 -11.54 -5.10 -22.76
CA ALA A 210 -10.63 -5.85 -23.61
C ALA A 210 -11.41 -6.46 -24.79
N PRO A 211 -10.84 -6.47 -26.00
CA PRO A 211 -11.49 -7.07 -27.15
C PRO A 211 -11.54 -8.60 -27.03
N PHE A 212 -12.57 -9.19 -27.61
CA PHE A 212 -12.74 -10.64 -27.71
C PHE A 212 -13.18 -10.99 -29.13
N ASN A 213 -12.57 -11.98 -29.74
CA ASN A 213 -12.96 -12.47 -31.06
C ASN A 213 -13.85 -13.71 -30.90
N LEU A 214 -15.10 -13.60 -31.32
CA LEU A 214 -16.05 -14.70 -31.34
C LEU A 214 -16.00 -15.38 -32.71
N ASP A 215 -15.68 -16.67 -32.73
CA ASP A 215 -15.79 -17.50 -33.92
C ASP A 215 -17.23 -18.12 -34.00
N TYR A 216 -18.00 -17.67 -34.94
CA TYR A 216 -19.40 -18.09 -35.14
C TYR A 216 -19.58 -18.83 -36.42
N GLU A 217 -20.18 -20.03 -36.38
CA GLU A 217 -20.51 -20.78 -37.58
C GLU A 217 -21.97 -20.55 -38.01
N TYR A 218 -22.16 -20.04 -39.22
CA TYR A 218 -23.48 -19.88 -39.84
C TYR A 218 -23.54 -20.53 -41.21
N ASN A 219 -24.43 -21.53 -41.38
CA ASN A 219 -24.60 -22.28 -42.63
C ASN A 219 -23.31 -22.81 -43.24
N GLY A 220 -22.39 -23.31 -42.40
CA GLY A 220 -21.09 -23.85 -42.82
C GLY A 220 -20.03 -22.78 -43.14
N MET A 221 -20.29 -21.52 -42.83
CA MET A 221 -19.34 -20.41 -42.91
C MET A 221 -18.89 -20.00 -41.51
N ASN A 222 -17.59 -19.97 -41.31
CA ASN A 222 -17.01 -19.40 -40.06
C ASN A 222 -16.92 -17.89 -40.20
N ILE A 223 -17.52 -17.19 -39.26
CA ILE A 223 -17.54 -15.74 -39.17
C ILE A 223 -16.78 -15.36 -37.88
N ASN A 224 -15.69 -14.65 -38.03
CA ASN A 224 -15.00 -14.06 -36.87
C ASN A 224 -15.61 -12.69 -36.57
N ILE A 225 -16.12 -12.50 -35.34
CA ILE A 225 -16.82 -11.29 -34.92
C ILE A 225 -16.01 -10.66 -33.79
N PRO A 226 -15.37 -9.51 -34.02
CA PRO A 226 -14.74 -8.77 -32.96
C PRO A 226 -15.80 -8.15 -32.06
N LEU A 227 -15.69 -8.42 -30.75
CA LEU A 227 -16.54 -7.85 -29.71
C LEU A 227 -15.71 -6.90 -28.84
N ASP A 228 -16.22 -5.71 -28.61
CA ASP A 228 -15.73 -4.83 -27.55
C ASP A 228 -16.37 -5.26 -26.23
N MET A 229 -15.56 -5.86 -25.35
CA MET A 229 -16.03 -6.44 -24.11
C MET A 229 -15.70 -5.55 -22.91
N THR A 230 -16.63 -5.54 -21.95
CA THR A 230 -16.43 -4.99 -20.61
C THR A 230 -16.64 -6.13 -19.60
N TYR A 231 -15.69 -6.28 -18.68
CA TYR A 231 -15.72 -7.28 -17.64
C TYR A 231 -15.71 -6.61 -16.27
N ASP A 232 -16.65 -7.00 -15.41
CA ASP A 232 -16.71 -6.62 -14.00
C ASP A 232 -16.23 -7.82 -13.18
N ILE A 233 -14.95 -7.84 -12.80
CA ILE A 233 -14.31 -9.03 -12.23
C ILE A 233 -13.90 -8.79 -10.79
N THR A 234 -14.11 -9.82 -9.99
CA THR A 234 -13.56 -9.97 -8.64
C THR A 234 -12.64 -11.19 -8.60
N GLY A 235 -11.49 -11.03 -7.98
CA GLY A 235 -10.54 -12.10 -7.72
C GLY A 235 -10.56 -12.52 -6.25
N THR A 236 -10.59 -13.83 -5.97
CA THR A 236 -10.43 -14.36 -4.61
C THR A 236 -9.18 -15.22 -4.53
N LEU A 237 -8.23 -14.84 -3.67
CA LEU A 237 -6.94 -15.52 -3.53
C LEU A 237 -7.03 -16.66 -2.50
N ASN A 238 -6.73 -17.89 -2.95
CA ASN A 238 -6.67 -19.07 -2.11
C ASN A 238 -5.42 -19.88 -2.44
N ASN A 239 -4.47 -20.01 -1.51
CA ASN A 239 -3.26 -20.83 -1.65
C ASN A 239 -2.49 -20.59 -2.97
N GLY A 240 -2.29 -19.34 -3.35
CA GLY A 240 -1.55 -18.97 -4.58
C GLY A 240 -2.36 -19.07 -5.88
N THR A 241 -3.64 -19.45 -5.79
CA THR A 241 -4.58 -19.46 -6.92
C THR A 241 -5.57 -18.32 -6.77
N LEU A 242 -5.71 -17.51 -7.81
CA LEU A 242 -6.69 -16.42 -7.91
C LEU A 242 -7.92 -16.93 -8.66
N GLY A 243 -8.99 -17.19 -7.92
CA GLY A 243 -10.30 -17.51 -8.50
C GLY A 243 -10.95 -16.23 -9.03
N LEU A 244 -11.35 -16.21 -10.30
CA LEU A 244 -12.06 -15.10 -10.94
C LEU A 244 -13.55 -15.39 -11.02
N GLU A 245 -14.36 -14.38 -10.74
CA GLU A 245 -15.80 -14.41 -10.92
C GLU A 245 -16.33 -13.01 -11.30
N GLY A 246 -17.36 -12.94 -12.12
CA GLY A 246 -17.95 -11.65 -12.46
C GLY A 246 -18.93 -11.68 -13.62
N GLY A 247 -19.33 -10.48 -14.04
CA GLY A 247 -20.14 -10.25 -15.22
C GLY A 247 -19.31 -9.89 -16.44
N CYS A 248 -19.83 -10.13 -17.63
CA CYS A 248 -19.25 -9.63 -18.86
C CYS A 248 -20.34 -9.17 -19.82
N LYS A 249 -20.08 -8.09 -20.55
CA LYS A 249 -20.95 -7.57 -21.62
C LYS A 249 -20.11 -7.24 -22.82
N GLY A 250 -20.65 -7.49 -23.99
CA GLY A 250 -19.94 -7.19 -25.23
C GLY A 250 -20.89 -6.80 -26.35
N ASN A 251 -20.37 -6.00 -27.26
CA ASN A 251 -21.05 -5.68 -28.50
C ASN A 251 -20.05 -5.66 -29.65
N GLY A 252 -20.54 -5.97 -30.84
CA GLY A 252 -19.73 -5.98 -32.04
C GLY A 252 -20.54 -5.89 -33.29
N THR A 253 -19.85 -5.75 -34.43
CA THR A 253 -20.48 -5.75 -35.75
C THR A 253 -19.74 -6.71 -36.65
N PHE A 254 -20.47 -7.30 -37.56
CA PHE A 254 -19.91 -8.15 -38.62
C PHE A 254 -20.41 -7.75 -40.00
N ASN A 255 -19.56 -7.98 -40.98
CA ASN A 255 -19.92 -7.75 -42.38
C ASN A 255 -19.20 -8.80 -43.24
N VAL A 256 -19.93 -9.81 -43.69
CA VAL A 256 -19.40 -10.92 -44.49
C VAL A 256 -20.24 -11.06 -45.76
N PHE A 257 -19.73 -10.61 -46.88
CA PHE A 257 -20.38 -10.59 -48.19
C PHE A 257 -21.74 -9.86 -48.16
N ILE A 258 -22.85 -10.62 -48.18
CA ILE A 258 -24.23 -10.12 -48.14
C ILE A 258 -24.85 -10.19 -46.73
N PHE A 259 -24.11 -10.69 -45.75
CA PHE A 259 -24.57 -10.88 -44.39
C PHE A 259 -23.87 -9.91 -43.47
N SER A 260 -24.61 -8.98 -42.92
CA SER A 260 -24.09 -7.98 -41.98
C SER A 260 -25.04 -7.83 -40.80
N GLY A 261 -24.52 -7.36 -39.68
CA GLY A 261 -25.32 -7.16 -38.48
C GLY A 261 -24.49 -6.72 -37.27
N SER A 262 -25.14 -6.78 -36.13
CA SER A 262 -24.50 -6.58 -34.81
C SER A 262 -24.65 -7.82 -33.94
N VAL A 263 -23.84 -7.86 -32.89
CA VAL A 263 -23.88 -8.92 -31.88
C VAL A 263 -23.84 -8.26 -30.50
N ASP A 264 -24.70 -8.70 -29.61
CA ASP A 264 -24.71 -8.33 -28.22
C ASP A 264 -24.50 -9.59 -27.34
N LEU A 265 -23.60 -9.51 -26.38
CA LEU A 265 -23.33 -10.55 -25.39
C LEU A 265 -23.63 -9.99 -24.00
N ASP A 266 -24.36 -10.75 -23.18
CA ASP A 266 -24.56 -10.52 -21.75
C ASP A 266 -24.37 -11.84 -20.99
N GLY A 267 -23.38 -11.88 -20.10
CA GLY A 267 -22.98 -13.12 -19.48
C GLY A 267 -22.18 -12.98 -18.21
N SER A 268 -21.60 -14.09 -17.81
CA SER A 268 -20.71 -14.21 -16.66
C SER A 268 -19.37 -14.79 -17.07
N ILE A 269 -18.36 -14.48 -16.29
CA ILE A 269 -17.02 -15.02 -16.41
C ILE A 269 -16.65 -15.70 -15.09
N GLY A 270 -16.01 -16.86 -15.17
CA GLY A 270 -15.49 -17.58 -14.01
C GLY A 270 -14.26 -18.39 -14.38
N GLY A 271 -13.29 -18.48 -13.49
CA GLY A 271 -12.06 -19.20 -13.77
C GLY A 271 -11.06 -19.21 -12.64
N SER A 272 -9.88 -19.72 -12.92
CA SER A 272 -8.79 -19.79 -11.96
C SER A 272 -7.45 -19.48 -12.60
N LEU A 273 -6.70 -18.56 -12.01
CA LEU A 273 -5.36 -18.21 -12.43
C LEU A 273 -4.36 -18.68 -11.37
N THR A 274 -3.26 -19.25 -11.81
CA THR A 274 -2.17 -19.66 -10.92
C THR A 274 -1.06 -18.61 -10.97
N LYS A 275 -0.50 -18.28 -9.79
CA LYS A 275 0.64 -17.37 -9.70
C LYS A 275 1.86 -18.00 -10.37
N THR A 276 2.48 -17.25 -11.28
CA THR A 276 3.73 -17.64 -11.96
C THR A 276 4.91 -16.90 -11.34
N GLU A 277 6.09 -17.50 -11.39
CA GLU A 277 7.32 -16.89 -10.86
C GLU A 277 7.82 -15.73 -11.73
#